data_ced116fb63af46e1894b0755d701e606
#
_entry.id   ced116fb63af46e1894b0755d701e606
#
_cell.length_a   1.000
_cell.length_b   1.000
_cell.length_c   1.000
_cell.angle_alpha   90.00
_cell.angle_beta   90.00
_cell.angle_gamma   90.00
#
_symmetry.space_group_name_H-M   'P 1'
#
loop_
_entity.id
_entity.type
_entity.pdbx_description
1 polymer ?
#
loop_
_entity_poly.entity_id
_entity_poly.type
_entity_poly.pdbx_seq_one_letter_code
_entity_poly.pdbx_strand_id
1 'polypeptide(L)'
;VIKDVINDLMTEKGYSRLVAENMVYSGGLNIYATIDTKVQNALDEVWANADNFPNTEKYGEIPQSAMVITDKQGNIVGIAGGRGEKTSSRGFSYASDARRQPGSSLKPLSAYGPAMDNGIVTPDSTIYDRALMEDEEGNPWPMNDGKYPTGRQLTIKEGMTRSLNTVSAQLLKTLTPQVSFNFLTQQLGFKLVDSRT
;
A
#
# COMPACT_ATOMS: atom_id res chain seq x y z
N VAL A 1 10.85 14.54 -1.77
CA VAL A 1 11.03 15.88 -1.18
C VAL A 1 10.94 16.97 -2.24
N ILE A 2 11.89 17.08 -3.21
CA ILE A 2 11.88 18.20 -4.20
C ILE A 2 10.56 18.26 -4.99
N LYS A 3 10.04 17.13 -5.49
CA LYS A 3 8.74 17.08 -6.18
C LYS A 3 7.60 17.61 -5.29
N ASP A 4 7.61 17.25 -4.02
CA ASP A 4 6.57 17.64 -3.07
C ASP A 4 6.62 19.16 -2.83
N VAL A 5 7.81 19.72 -2.57
CA VAL A 5 7.97 21.17 -2.39
C VAL A 5 7.52 21.96 -3.63
N ILE A 6 7.86 21.47 -4.84
CA ILE A 6 7.38 22.10 -6.08
C ILE A 6 5.85 22.05 -6.15
N ASN A 7 5.24 20.91 -5.86
CA ASN A 7 3.78 20.75 -5.86
C ASN A 7 3.12 21.65 -4.81
N ASP A 8 3.65 21.72 -3.59
CA ASP A 8 3.14 22.56 -2.52
C ASP A 8 3.22 24.05 -2.90
N LEU A 9 4.32 24.49 -3.52
CA LEU A 9 4.43 25.85 -4.04
C LEU A 9 3.40 26.16 -5.13
N MET A 10 3.08 25.17 -5.97
CA MET A 10 2.04 25.33 -7.00
C MET A 10 0.64 25.36 -6.39
N THR A 11 0.34 24.46 -5.44
CA THR A 11 -1.02 24.31 -4.88
C THR A 11 -1.35 25.35 -3.83
N GLU A 12 -0.41 25.68 -2.93
CA GLU A 12 -0.64 26.58 -1.81
C GLU A 12 -0.32 28.05 -2.12
N LYS A 13 0.65 28.28 -3.01
CA LYS A 13 1.06 29.64 -3.39
C LYS A 13 0.56 30.07 -4.77
N GLY A 14 -0.05 29.16 -5.53
CA GLY A 14 -0.54 29.44 -6.87
C GLY A 14 0.58 29.70 -7.89
N TYR A 15 1.81 29.30 -7.63
CA TYR A 15 2.92 29.52 -8.56
C TYR A 15 2.80 28.62 -9.78
N SER A 16 3.22 29.13 -10.94
CA SER A 16 3.43 28.27 -12.08
C SER A 16 4.56 27.28 -11.79
N ARG A 17 4.57 26.12 -12.48
CA ARG A 17 5.61 25.11 -12.31
C ARG A 17 7.01 25.67 -12.48
N LEU A 18 7.22 26.53 -13.50
CA LEU A 18 8.50 27.16 -13.77
C LEU A 18 8.96 28.06 -12.60
N VAL A 19 8.03 28.83 -12.01
CA VAL A 19 8.33 29.69 -10.86
C VAL A 19 8.66 28.82 -9.63
N ALA A 20 7.87 27.77 -9.38
CA ALA A 20 8.12 26.85 -8.27
C ALA A 20 9.48 26.15 -8.40
N GLU A 21 9.84 25.66 -9.59
CA GLU A 21 11.15 25.06 -9.84
C GLU A 21 12.29 26.07 -9.63
N ASN A 22 12.18 27.29 -10.14
CA ASN A 22 13.16 28.36 -9.91
C ASN A 22 13.31 28.70 -8.42
N MET A 23 12.21 28.76 -7.68
CA MET A 23 12.24 28.98 -6.23
C MET A 23 13.01 27.87 -5.50
N VAL A 24 12.79 26.61 -5.86
CA VAL A 24 13.49 25.47 -5.23
C VAL A 24 14.99 25.46 -5.54
N TYR A 25 15.39 25.75 -6.80
CA TYR A 25 16.79 25.64 -7.21
C TYR A 25 17.62 26.91 -7.03
N SER A 26 16.98 28.09 -7.07
CA SER A 26 17.66 29.38 -7.08
C SER A 26 17.08 30.41 -6.12
N GLY A 27 15.94 30.11 -5.50
CA GLY A 27 15.22 31.07 -4.63
C GLY A 27 15.71 31.12 -3.18
N GLY A 28 16.77 30.39 -2.83
CA GLY A 28 17.36 30.40 -1.47
C GLY A 28 16.50 29.75 -0.40
N LEU A 29 15.63 28.80 -0.78
CA LEU A 29 14.77 28.09 0.17
C LEU A 29 15.59 27.15 1.07
N ASN A 30 15.29 27.13 2.36
CA ASN A 30 15.71 26.07 3.26
C ASN A 30 14.60 25.00 3.32
N ILE A 31 14.93 23.77 2.92
CA ILE A 31 14.00 22.66 2.91
C ILE A 31 14.31 21.73 4.08
N TYR A 32 13.39 21.61 5.01
CA TYR A 32 13.48 20.72 6.16
C TYR A 32 12.72 19.44 5.85
N ALA A 33 13.42 18.30 5.85
CA ALA A 33 12.83 17.00 5.56
C ALA A 33 12.94 16.08 6.79
N THR A 34 12.06 15.10 6.85
CA THR A 34 12.06 14.07 7.91
C THR A 34 13.07 12.95 7.67
N ILE A 35 13.78 12.97 6.53
CA ILE A 35 14.75 11.93 6.15
C ILE A 35 15.88 11.85 7.19
N ASP A 36 16.08 10.65 7.75
CA ASP A 36 17.26 10.32 8.55
C ASP A 36 18.36 9.82 7.60
N THR A 37 19.47 10.54 7.58
CA THR A 37 20.59 10.22 6.68
C THR A 37 21.22 8.86 6.95
N LYS A 38 21.20 8.38 8.20
CA LYS A 38 21.70 7.03 8.54
C LYS A 38 20.80 5.95 7.98
N VAL A 39 19.48 6.12 8.13
CA VAL A 39 18.47 5.20 7.60
C VAL A 39 18.52 5.22 6.08
N GLN A 40 18.57 6.40 5.46
CA GLN A 40 18.63 6.52 4.01
C GLN A 40 19.90 5.89 3.43
N ASN A 41 21.07 6.15 4.01
CA ASN A 41 22.32 5.57 3.54
C ASN A 41 22.33 4.04 3.63
N ALA A 42 21.83 3.46 4.73
CA ALA A 42 21.70 2.02 4.86
C ALA A 42 20.72 1.43 3.83
N LEU A 43 19.63 2.14 3.55
CA LEU A 43 18.66 1.76 2.53
C LEU A 43 19.28 1.81 1.13
N ASP A 44 20.00 2.87 0.81
CA ASP A 44 20.65 3.05 -0.49
C ASP A 44 21.71 1.97 -0.74
N GLU A 45 22.50 1.60 0.28
CA GLU A 45 23.48 0.50 0.19
C GLU A 45 22.81 -0.84 -0.13
N VAL A 46 21.72 -1.18 0.57
CA VAL A 46 20.97 -2.41 0.31
C VAL A 46 20.35 -2.41 -1.09
N TRP A 47 19.77 -1.28 -1.52
CA TRP A 47 19.07 -1.17 -2.80
C TRP A 47 19.99 -1.09 -4.01
N ALA A 48 21.22 -0.58 -3.84
CA ALA A 48 22.23 -0.55 -4.88
C ALA A 48 22.77 -1.96 -5.22
N ASN A 49 22.81 -2.88 -4.25
CA ASN A 49 23.32 -4.23 -4.47
C ASN A 49 22.27 -5.14 -5.09
N ALA A 50 22.50 -5.53 -6.36
CA ALA A 50 21.60 -6.41 -7.11
C ALA A 50 21.42 -7.80 -6.48
N ASP A 51 22.42 -8.30 -5.74
CA ASP A 51 22.40 -9.65 -5.12
C ASP A 51 21.39 -9.75 -3.96
N ASN A 52 20.93 -8.60 -3.42
CA ASN A 52 19.90 -8.56 -2.39
C ASN A 52 18.49 -8.83 -2.94
N PHE A 53 18.32 -8.98 -4.25
CA PHE A 53 17.02 -9.14 -4.88
C PHE A 53 16.98 -10.40 -5.76
N PRO A 54 15.81 -11.03 -5.89
CA PRO A 54 15.65 -12.15 -6.82
C PRO A 54 16.08 -11.75 -8.24
N ASN A 55 16.98 -12.52 -8.83
CA ASN A 55 17.40 -12.36 -10.21
C ASN A 55 16.51 -13.20 -11.13
N THR A 56 15.21 -12.89 -11.12
CA THR A 56 14.24 -13.56 -11.99
C THR A 56 13.85 -12.61 -13.10
N GLU A 57 14.39 -12.85 -14.29
CA GLU A 57 13.88 -12.24 -15.52
C GLU A 57 12.61 -12.98 -15.94
N LYS A 58 11.49 -12.30 -15.86
CA LYS A 58 10.25 -12.79 -16.46
C LYS A 58 9.88 -11.84 -17.58
N TYR A 59 9.74 -12.37 -18.78
CA TYR A 59 9.46 -11.58 -19.99
C TYR A 59 10.56 -10.56 -20.36
N GLY A 60 11.81 -10.83 -20.00
CA GLY A 60 12.95 -9.94 -20.33
C GLY A 60 13.07 -8.70 -19.44
N GLU A 61 12.27 -8.58 -18.39
CA GLU A 61 12.32 -7.44 -17.46
C GLU A 61 12.80 -7.86 -16.07
N ILE A 62 13.67 -7.07 -15.48
CA ILE A 62 14.13 -7.24 -14.10
C ILE A 62 13.04 -6.71 -13.16
N PRO A 63 12.55 -7.51 -12.20
CA PRO A 63 11.56 -7.04 -11.23
C PRO A 63 12.07 -5.83 -10.45
N GLN A 64 11.25 -4.80 -10.35
CA GLN A 64 11.54 -3.61 -9.56
C GLN A 64 11.12 -3.80 -8.09
N SER A 65 11.76 -3.04 -7.23
CA SER A 65 11.43 -3.00 -5.79
C SER A 65 11.49 -1.56 -5.30
N ALA A 66 10.66 -1.27 -4.31
CA ALA A 66 10.64 0.03 -3.64
C ALA A 66 10.34 -0.16 -2.14
N MET A 67 10.79 0.77 -1.32
CA MET A 67 10.54 0.75 0.12
C MET A 67 10.33 2.15 0.66
N VAL A 68 9.45 2.25 1.66
CA VAL A 68 9.27 3.42 2.51
C VAL A 68 9.50 2.99 3.95
N ILE A 69 10.34 3.71 4.67
CA ILE A 69 10.61 3.50 6.10
C ILE A 69 10.04 4.70 6.85
N THR A 70 9.24 4.44 7.87
CA THR A 70 8.67 5.47 8.74
C THR A 70 9.16 5.32 10.18
N ASP A 71 9.20 6.43 10.91
CA ASP A 71 9.34 6.42 12.36
C ASP A 71 8.00 6.07 13.05
N LYS A 72 8.00 6.09 14.39
CA LYS A 72 6.81 5.80 15.21
C LYS A 72 5.72 6.87 15.10
N GLN A 73 6.07 8.06 14.61
CA GLN A 73 5.15 9.17 14.37
C GLN A 73 4.58 9.17 12.95
N GLY A 74 5.02 8.22 12.10
CA GLY A 74 4.60 8.11 10.70
C GLY A 74 5.39 9.00 9.73
N ASN A 75 6.43 9.69 10.19
CA ASN A 75 7.29 10.46 9.29
C ASN A 75 8.15 9.55 8.43
N ILE A 76 8.28 9.86 7.14
CA ILE A 76 9.15 9.11 6.24
C ILE A 76 10.61 9.47 6.55
N VAL A 77 11.36 8.49 7.06
CA VAL A 77 12.77 8.63 7.41
C VAL A 77 13.73 8.01 6.38
N GLY A 78 13.20 7.17 5.47
CA GLY A 78 13.94 6.60 4.36
C GLY A 78 13.02 6.18 3.23
N ILE A 79 13.48 6.32 1.97
CA ILE A 79 12.70 5.95 0.80
C ILE A 79 13.60 5.47 -0.34
N ALA A 80 13.34 4.26 -0.86
CA ALA A 80 13.92 3.75 -2.09
C ALA A 80 12.83 3.66 -3.17
N GLY A 81 13.04 4.35 -4.28
CA GLY A 81 12.07 4.47 -5.38
C GLY A 81 12.25 3.46 -6.50
N GLY A 82 13.27 2.61 -6.44
CA GLY A 82 13.57 1.63 -7.48
C GLY A 82 14.84 0.88 -7.15
N ARG A 83 15.06 -0.22 -7.84
CA ARG A 83 16.20 -1.11 -7.71
C ARG A 83 17.42 -0.55 -8.46
N GLY A 84 18.62 -0.81 -7.92
CA GLY A 84 19.89 -0.40 -8.53
C GLY A 84 20.27 1.05 -8.27
N GLU A 85 21.38 1.47 -8.86
CA GLU A 85 21.90 2.81 -8.70
C GLU A 85 21.01 3.86 -9.38
N LYS A 86 20.81 4.98 -8.70
CA LYS A 86 20.01 6.09 -9.22
C LYS A 86 20.80 6.89 -10.26
N THR A 87 20.47 6.69 -11.53
CA THR A 87 21.16 7.32 -12.66
C THR A 87 20.56 8.67 -13.11
N SER A 88 19.35 9.01 -12.67
CA SER A 88 18.66 10.23 -13.06
C SER A 88 18.03 10.96 -11.89
N SER A 89 18.05 12.30 -11.94
CA SER A 89 17.34 13.13 -10.98
C SER A 89 15.84 13.19 -11.31
N ARG A 90 14.97 13.10 -10.28
CA ARG A 90 13.51 13.19 -10.42
C ARG A 90 12.88 12.16 -11.37
N GLY A 91 13.55 11.01 -11.56
CA GLY A 91 13.00 9.88 -12.29
C GLY A 91 11.72 9.32 -11.66
N PHE A 92 11.13 8.34 -12.32
CA PHE A 92 9.97 7.60 -11.80
C PHE A 92 10.33 6.86 -10.51
N SER A 93 9.49 6.98 -9.50
CA SER A 93 9.66 6.32 -8.20
C SER A 93 8.54 5.29 -8.00
N TYR A 94 8.92 4.02 -7.88
CA TYR A 94 7.96 2.97 -7.56
C TYR A 94 7.37 3.11 -6.15
N ALA A 95 8.02 3.87 -5.26
CA ALA A 95 7.51 4.12 -3.92
C ALA A 95 6.42 5.20 -3.88
N SER A 96 6.47 6.20 -4.79
CA SER A 96 5.55 7.35 -4.76
C SER A 96 4.70 7.51 -6.02
N ASP A 97 5.20 7.08 -7.19
CA ASP A 97 4.55 7.35 -8.47
C ASP A 97 3.84 6.10 -9.04
N ALA A 98 4.25 4.89 -8.62
CA ALA A 98 3.65 3.65 -9.09
C ALA A 98 2.25 3.46 -8.51
N ARG A 99 1.35 2.99 -9.36
CA ARG A 99 0.00 2.56 -8.99
C ARG A 99 -0.15 1.09 -9.34
N ARG A 100 -0.36 0.27 -8.32
CA ARG A 100 -0.48 -1.18 -8.46
C ARG A 100 -1.64 -1.67 -7.60
N GLN A 101 -2.24 -2.77 -8.02
CA GLN A 101 -3.21 -3.46 -7.18
C GLN A 101 -2.48 -4.03 -5.95
N PRO A 102 -2.93 -3.69 -4.74
CA PRO A 102 -2.27 -4.14 -3.51
C PRO A 102 -2.50 -5.62 -3.22
N GLY A 103 -3.50 -6.24 -3.86
CA GLY A 103 -3.88 -7.61 -3.60
C GLY A 103 -4.27 -7.84 -2.13
N SER A 104 -3.91 -8.99 -1.60
CA SER A 104 -4.26 -9.38 -0.21
C SER A 104 -3.62 -8.52 0.87
N SER A 105 -2.61 -7.69 0.55
CA SER A 105 -2.04 -6.77 1.52
C SER A 105 -3.02 -5.67 1.95
N LEU A 106 -4.09 -5.43 1.18
CA LEU A 106 -5.14 -4.49 1.56
C LEU A 106 -6.16 -5.07 2.55
N LYS A 107 -6.29 -6.38 2.69
CA LYS A 107 -7.29 -7.03 3.57
C LYS A 107 -7.30 -6.52 5.01
N PRO A 108 -6.13 -6.33 5.68
CA PRO A 108 -6.09 -5.76 7.02
C PRO A 108 -6.76 -4.39 7.11
N LEU A 109 -6.62 -3.56 6.09
CA LEU A 109 -7.12 -2.19 6.07
C LEU A 109 -8.56 -2.08 5.54
N SER A 110 -8.96 -2.96 4.61
CA SER A 110 -10.28 -2.89 3.96
C SER A 110 -11.36 -3.75 4.63
N ALA A 111 -10.98 -4.83 5.32
CA ALA A 111 -11.94 -5.75 5.89
C ALA A 111 -11.75 -5.93 7.40
N TYR A 112 -10.55 -6.32 7.84
CA TYR A 112 -10.33 -6.66 9.25
C TYR A 112 -10.31 -5.45 10.17
N GLY A 113 -9.53 -4.41 9.82
CA GLY A 113 -9.41 -3.18 10.61
C GLY A 113 -10.77 -2.50 10.83
N PRO A 114 -11.52 -2.15 9.78
CA PRO A 114 -12.81 -1.53 9.96
C PRO A 114 -13.83 -2.44 10.65
N ALA A 115 -13.77 -3.77 10.47
CA ALA A 115 -14.65 -4.68 11.21
C ALA A 115 -14.36 -4.70 12.72
N MET A 116 -13.08 -4.60 13.11
CA MET A 116 -12.68 -4.48 14.51
C MET A 116 -13.00 -3.11 15.08
N ASP A 117 -12.73 -2.05 14.33
CA ASP A 117 -13.00 -0.65 14.72
C ASP A 117 -14.49 -0.41 15.00
N ASN A 118 -15.36 -1.03 14.20
CA ASN A 118 -16.81 -0.99 14.41
C ASN A 118 -17.32 -2.03 15.44
N GLY A 119 -16.44 -2.77 16.12
CA GLY A 119 -16.82 -3.73 17.14
C GLY A 119 -17.55 -4.98 16.62
N ILE A 120 -17.51 -5.24 15.31
CA ILE A 120 -18.18 -6.40 14.69
C ILE A 120 -17.48 -7.70 15.08
N VAL A 121 -16.14 -7.67 15.15
CA VAL A 121 -15.32 -8.83 15.52
C VAL A 121 -14.12 -8.40 16.36
N THR A 122 -13.56 -9.38 17.08
CA THR A 122 -12.24 -9.30 17.73
C THR A 122 -11.31 -10.33 17.07
N PRO A 123 -10.00 -10.30 17.32
CA PRO A 123 -9.07 -11.31 16.80
C PRO A 123 -9.47 -12.76 17.18
N ASP A 124 -10.10 -12.94 18.35
CA ASP A 124 -10.50 -14.25 18.88
C ASP A 124 -11.94 -14.65 18.50
N SER A 125 -12.71 -13.75 17.88
CA SER A 125 -14.02 -14.08 17.33
C SER A 125 -13.88 -15.20 16.30
N THR A 126 -14.86 -16.11 16.24
CA THR A 126 -14.83 -17.26 15.34
C THR A 126 -15.73 -17.06 14.12
N ILE A 127 -15.30 -17.62 13.00
CA ILE A 127 -15.98 -17.59 11.72
C ILE A 127 -15.76 -18.93 10.99
N TYR A 128 -16.67 -19.29 10.10
CA TYR A 128 -16.50 -20.48 9.26
C TYR A 128 -15.78 -20.12 7.96
N ASP A 129 -14.82 -20.93 7.56
CA ASP A 129 -14.19 -20.88 6.22
C ASP A 129 -15.16 -21.39 5.17
N ARG A 130 -16.03 -20.53 4.68
CA ARG A 130 -17.07 -20.88 3.67
C ARG A 130 -17.25 -19.77 2.63
N ALA A 131 -17.62 -20.17 1.44
CA ALA A 131 -17.99 -19.26 0.35
C ALA A 131 -19.23 -18.44 0.70
N LEU A 132 -19.40 -17.32 0.03
CA LEU A 132 -20.59 -16.46 0.12
C LEU A 132 -21.68 -16.88 -0.85
N MET A 133 -21.29 -17.43 -2.00
CA MET A 133 -22.18 -17.84 -3.10
C MET A 133 -21.45 -18.85 -4.00
N GLU A 134 -22.12 -19.32 -5.02
CA GLU A 134 -21.54 -20.00 -6.15
C GLU A 134 -21.43 -19.03 -7.33
N ASP A 135 -20.40 -19.19 -8.15
CA ASP A 135 -20.27 -18.49 -9.43
C ASP A 135 -21.20 -19.08 -10.52
N GLU A 136 -21.14 -18.53 -11.73
CA GLU A 136 -21.98 -18.99 -12.86
C GLU A 136 -21.68 -20.43 -13.29
N GLU A 137 -20.52 -20.96 -12.93
CA GLU A 137 -20.06 -22.32 -13.21
C GLU A 137 -20.35 -23.29 -12.05
N GLY A 138 -20.95 -22.82 -10.96
CA GLY A 138 -21.26 -23.60 -9.76
C GLY A 138 -20.09 -23.81 -8.80
N ASN A 139 -18.98 -23.04 -8.98
CA ASN A 139 -17.87 -23.09 -8.04
C ASN A 139 -18.11 -22.17 -6.83
N PRO A 140 -17.63 -22.54 -5.65
CA PRO A 140 -17.74 -21.68 -4.47
C PRO A 140 -16.96 -20.38 -4.64
N TRP A 141 -17.60 -19.22 -4.40
CA TRP A 141 -16.98 -17.92 -4.45
C TRP A 141 -17.08 -17.19 -3.10
N PRO A 142 -15.97 -16.59 -2.59
CA PRO A 142 -14.60 -16.71 -3.11
C PRO A 142 -13.94 -18.03 -2.72
N MET A 143 -12.95 -18.45 -3.52
CA MET A 143 -12.02 -19.51 -3.15
C MET A 143 -10.78 -18.94 -2.43
N ASN A 144 -10.07 -19.77 -1.68
CA ASN A 144 -8.83 -19.43 -0.97
C ASN A 144 -7.61 -19.84 -1.79
N ASP A 145 -7.01 -18.91 -2.55
CA ASP A 145 -5.84 -19.17 -3.39
C ASP A 145 -6.03 -20.41 -4.29
N GLY A 146 -7.13 -20.45 -5.02
CA GLY A 146 -7.51 -21.57 -5.89
C GLY A 146 -7.96 -22.85 -5.17
N LYS A 147 -8.11 -22.80 -3.84
CA LYS A 147 -8.56 -23.95 -3.03
C LYS A 147 -10.00 -23.74 -2.55
N TYR A 148 -10.75 -24.83 -2.49
CA TYR A 148 -12.08 -24.82 -1.94
C TYR A 148 -12.07 -24.43 -0.46
N PRO A 149 -13.12 -23.72 0.03
CA PRO A 149 -13.32 -23.48 1.45
C PRO A 149 -13.42 -24.79 2.22
N THR A 150 -12.82 -24.82 3.41
CA THR A 150 -12.71 -26.05 4.22
C THR A 150 -13.95 -26.35 5.04
N GLY A 151 -14.85 -25.38 5.20
CA GLY A 151 -16.00 -25.47 6.10
C GLY A 151 -15.66 -25.43 7.60
N ARG A 152 -14.38 -25.36 7.95
CA ARG A 152 -13.93 -25.38 9.35
C ARG A 152 -14.20 -24.05 10.04
N GLN A 153 -14.50 -24.10 11.32
CA GLN A 153 -14.50 -22.92 12.19
C GLN A 153 -13.05 -22.55 12.55
N LEU A 154 -12.75 -21.27 12.48
CA LEU A 154 -11.42 -20.71 12.80
C LEU A 154 -11.57 -19.30 13.39
N THR A 155 -10.51 -18.77 13.99
CA THR A 155 -10.52 -17.41 14.51
C THR A 155 -10.29 -16.37 13.41
N ILE A 156 -10.73 -15.14 13.65
CA ILE A 156 -10.43 -14.00 12.76
C ILE A 156 -8.93 -13.82 12.59
N LYS A 157 -8.15 -13.97 13.67
CA LYS A 157 -6.69 -13.96 13.64
C LYS A 157 -6.13 -15.02 12.68
N GLU A 158 -6.63 -16.26 12.76
CA GLU A 158 -6.21 -17.33 11.84
C GLU A 158 -6.59 -17.02 10.40
N GLY A 159 -7.80 -16.51 10.15
CA GLY A 159 -8.26 -16.09 8.84
C GLY A 159 -7.36 -15.03 8.20
N MET A 160 -6.93 -14.04 8.98
CA MET A 160 -6.01 -13.01 8.54
C MET A 160 -4.59 -13.57 8.29
N THR A 161 -4.06 -14.35 9.24
CA THR A 161 -2.72 -14.95 9.14
C THR A 161 -2.57 -15.82 7.89
N ARG A 162 -3.62 -16.57 7.55
CA ARG A 162 -3.67 -17.41 6.35
C ARG A 162 -4.17 -16.68 5.11
N SER A 163 -4.47 -15.40 5.23
CA SER A 163 -4.97 -14.57 4.14
C SER A 163 -6.20 -15.17 3.43
N LEU A 164 -7.14 -15.76 4.17
CA LEU A 164 -8.30 -16.41 3.59
C LEU A 164 -9.24 -15.38 2.93
N ASN A 165 -9.55 -15.61 1.65
CA ASN A 165 -10.45 -14.76 0.90
C ASN A 165 -11.88 -14.87 1.43
N THR A 166 -12.31 -16.06 1.81
CA THR A 166 -13.64 -16.35 2.38
C THR A 166 -13.92 -15.52 3.62
N VAL A 167 -12.95 -15.43 4.54
CA VAL A 167 -13.09 -14.65 5.77
C VAL A 167 -13.17 -13.16 5.47
N SER A 168 -12.26 -12.65 4.64
CA SER A 168 -12.25 -11.22 4.26
C SER A 168 -13.55 -10.81 3.57
N ALA A 169 -14.07 -11.65 2.67
CA ALA A 169 -15.31 -11.38 1.96
C ALA A 169 -16.54 -11.41 2.88
N GLN A 170 -16.60 -12.35 3.84
CA GLN A 170 -17.67 -12.40 4.85
C GLN A 170 -17.64 -11.16 5.75
N LEU A 171 -16.45 -10.74 6.20
CA LEU A 171 -16.29 -9.51 6.98
C LEU A 171 -16.75 -8.28 6.18
N LEU A 172 -16.31 -8.16 4.92
CA LEU A 172 -16.71 -7.05 4.06
C LEU A 172 -18.20 -7.03 3.77
N LYS A 173 -18.84 -8.21 3.60
CA LYS A 173 -20.29 -8.32 3.45
C LYS A 173 -21.03 -7.84 4.70
N THR A 174 -20.56 -8.22 5.88
CA THR A 174 -21.17 -7.80 7.18
C THR A 174 -20.95 -6.31 7.43
N LEU A 175 -19.75 -5.82 7.17
CA LEU A 175 -19.36 -4.42 7.32
C LEU A 175 -20.07 -3.49 6.33
N THR A 176 -20.39 -3.96 5.17
CA THR A 176 -20.74 -3.30 3.92
C THR A 176 -19.55 -2.64 3.19
N PRO A 177 -19.54 -2.67 1.85
CA PRO A 177 -18.49 -2.02 1.06
C PRO A 177 -18.38 -0.52 1.34
N GLN A 178 -19.50 0.17 1.60
CA GLN A 178 -19.50 1.60 1.86
C GLN A 178 -18.76 1.98 3.14
N VAL A 179 -18.91 1.21 4.21
CA VAL A 179 -18.20 1.45 5.48
C VAL A 179 -16.70 1.23 5.29
N SER A 180 -16.30 0.16 4.59
CA SER A 180 -14.92 -0.08 4.22
C SER A 180 -14.33 1.06 3.38
N PHE A 181 -15.05 1.51 2.36
CA PHE A 181 -14.64 2.63 1.52
C PHE A 181 -14.43 3.93 2.33
N ASN A 182 -15.38 4.25 3.21
CA ASN A 182 -15.28 5.42 4.08
C ASN A 182 -14.08 5.32 5.04
N PHE A 183 -13.83 4.14 5.60
CA PHE A 183 -12.67 3.90 6.45
C PHE A 183 -11.36 4.15 5.69
N LEU A 184 -11.21 3.59 4.50
CA LEU A 184 -10.02 3.80 3.66
C LEU A 184 -9.84 5.27 3.27
N THR A 185 -10.90 5.95 2.87
CA THR A 185 -10.79 7.30 2.30
C THR A 185 -10.81 8.41 3.34
N GLN A 186 -11.66 8.31 4.36
CA GLN A 186 -11.85 9.38 5.35
C GLN A 186 -10.93 9.21 6.56
N GLN A 187 -10.71 7.98 7.03
CA GLN A 187 -9.85 7.74 8.19
C GLN A 187 -8.39 7.51 7.81
N LEU A 188 -8.13 6.73 6.75
CA LEU A 188 -6.77 6.42 6.32
C LEU A 188 -6.25 7.33 5.20
N GLY A 189 -7.07 8.23 4.66
CA GLY A 189 -6.67 9.23 3.67
C GLY A 189 -6.31 8.65 2.29
N PHE A 190 -6.81 7.48 1.93
CA PHE A 190 -6.61 6.91 0.60
C PHE A 190 -7.29 7.77 -0.47
N LYS A 191 -6.50 8.30 -1.43
CA LYS A 191 -7.00 9.22 -2.48
C LYS A 191 -7.36 8.52 -3.80
N LEU A 192 -7.02 7.25 -3.94
CA LEU A 192 -7.07 6.52 -5.22
C LEU A 192 -7.97 5.28 -5.16
N VAL A 193 -8.93 5.27 -4.25
CA VAL A 193 -9.94 4.22 -4.24
C VAL A 193 -10.95 4.56 -5.34
N ASP A 194 -11.01 3.71 -6.37
CA ASP A 194 -11.98 3.86 -7.45
C ASP A 194 -13.36 3.42 -6.96
N SER A 195 -14.36 4.26 -7.18
CA SER A 195 -15.77 3.98 -6.84
C SER A 195 -16.46 3.02 -7.83
N ARG A 196 -15.71 2.51 -8.82
CA ARG A 196 -16.22 1.61 -9.87
C ARG A 196 -16.07 0.13 -9.51
N THR A 197 -16.43 -0.24 -8.28
CA THR A 197 -16.57 -1.66 -7.89
C THR A 197 -17.98 -1.95 -7.46
#